data_19383bbcbf94f0ac546ecbf2d7aaa58e
#
_entry.id   19383bbcbf94f0ac546ecbf2d7aaa58e
#
_cell.length_a   1.000
_cell.length_b   1.000
_cell.length_c   1.000
_cell.angle_alpha   90.00
_cell.angle_beta   90.00
_cell.angle_gamma   90.00
#
_symmetry.space_group_name_H-M   'P 1'
#
loop_
_entity.id
_entity.type
_entity.pdbx_description
1 polymer ?
#
loop_
_entity_poly.entity_id
_entity_poly.type
_entity_poly.pdbx_seq_one_letter_code
_entity_poly.pdbx_strand_id
1 'polypeptide(L)' 'MKIQGQAALVTGGGSGLGEATARELARLGARVAVLDVNLEHAKKVADDIGGL' A
#
# COMPACT_ATOMS: atom_id res chain seq x y z
N MET A 1 -13.60 -4.62 -13.54
CA MET A 1 -12.24 -4.09 -13.45
C MET A 1 -11.34 -5.12 -12.78
N LYS A 2 -10.19 -5.38 -13.36
CA LYS A 2 -9.22 -6.28 -12.75
C LYS A 2 -8.19 -5.46 -11.98
N ILE A 3 -8.08 -5.69 -10.68
CA ILE A 3 -7.06 -5.06 -9.84
C ILE A 3 -5.83 -5.96 -9.74
N GLN A 4 -6.03 -7.24 -9.84
CA GLN A 4 -4.94 -8.22 -9.76
C GLN A 4 -3.87 -7.94 -10.83
N GLY A 5 -2.62 -7.86 -10.41
CA GLY A 5 -1.51 -7.58 -11.30
C GLY A 5 -1.31 -6.12 -11.66
N GLN A 6 -2.23 -5.23 -11.26
CA GLN A 6 -2.08 -3.80 -11.49
C GLN A 6 -1.12 -3.18 -10.50
N ALA A 7 -0.45 -2.11 -10.90
CA ALA A 7 0.41 -1.34 -9.99
C ALA A 7 -0.40 -0.20 -9.38
N ALA A 8 -0.22 0.04 -8.10
CA ALA A 8 -0.88 1.13 -7.39
C ALA A 8 0.13 1.90 -6.55
N LEU A 9 0.00 3.22 -6.52
CA LEU A 9 0.79 4.09 -5.67
C LEU A 9 -0.14 4.73 -4.66
N VAL A 10 0.12 4.49 -3.37
CA VAL A 10 -0.70 5.03 -2.29
C VAL A 10 0.12 6.06 -1.52
N THR A 11 -0.26 7.33 -1.61
CA THR A 11 0.35 8.39 -0.80
C THR A 11 -0.36 8.47 0.53
N GLY A 12 0.37 8.75 1.60
CA GLY A 12 -0.20 8.70 2.95
C GLY A 12 -0.53 7.29 3.40
N GLY A 13 0.06 6.28 2.75
CA GLY A 13 -0.26 4.88 3.01
C GLY A 13 0.18 4.37 4.37
N GLY A 14 0.99 5.15 5.10
CA GLY A 14 1.36 4.81 6.46
C GLY A 14 0.37 5.29 7.50
N SER A 15 -0.62 6.12 7.14
CA SER A 15 -1.63 6.62 8.05
C SER A 15 -2.93 5.80 7.91
N GLY A 16 -3.84 5.93 8.88
CA GLY A 16 -5.01 5.06 9.02
C GLY A 16 -5.76 4.77 7.71
N LEU A 17 -6.28 5.81 7.06
CA LEU A 17 -7.07 5.61 5.85
C LEU A 17 -6.21 5.13 4.68
N GLY A 18 -5.03 5.73 4.50
CA GLY A 18 -4.11 5.32 3.45
C GLY A 18 -3.62 3.89 3.64
N GLU A 19 -3.33 3.53 4.89
CA GLU A 19 -2.94 2.16 5.22
C GLU A 19 -4.04 1.17 4.87
N ALA A 20 -5.28 1.47 5.25
CA ALA A 20 -6.42 0.59 4.94
C ALA A 20 -6.58 0.42 3.42
N THR A 21 -6.43 1.49 2.66
CA THR A 21 -6.50 1.45 1.20
C THR A 21 -5.38 0.58 0.62
N ALA A 22 -4.14 0.77 1.10
CA ALA A 22 -3.00 0.00 0.61
C ALA A 22 -3.18 -1.49 0.90
N ARG A 23 -3.62 -1.83 2.11
CA ARG A 23 -3.84 -3.22 2.48
C ARG A 23 -4.95 -3.86 1.65
N GLU A 24 -6.03 -3.14 1.39
CA GLU A 24 -7.13 -3.66 0.58
C GLU A 24 -6.71 -3.88 -0.87
N LEU A 25 -5.96 -2.95 -1.46
CA LEU A 25 -5.46 -3.12 -2.81
C LEU A 25 -4.52 -4.32 -2.92
N ALA A 26 -3.65 -4.49 -1.92
CA ALA A 26 -2.75 -5.66 -1.89
C ALA A 26 -3.54 -6.96 -1.77
N ARG A 27 -4.60 -6.96 -0.96
CA ARG A 27 -5.46 -8.13 -0.80
C ARG A 27 -6.12 -8.51 -2.12
N LEU A 28 -6.43 -7.52 -2.96
CA LEU A 28 -7.02 -7.74 -4.27
C LEU A 28 -6.00 -8.11 -5.35
N GLY A 29 -4.73 -8.24 -4.97
CA GLY A 29 -3.68 -8.69 -5.86
C GLY A 29 -2.92 -7.58 -6.57
N ALA A 30 -3.13 -6.32 -6.19
CA ALA A 30 -2.36 -5.21 -6.76
C ALA A 30 -0.93 -5.20 -6.23
N ARG A 31 -0.02 -4.67 -7.04
CA ARG A 31 1.34 -4.38 -6.61
C ARG A 31 1.34 -2.96 -6.06
N VAL A 32 1.55 -2.80 -4.77
CA VAL A 32 1.34 -1.54 -4.09
C VAL A 32 2.66 -0.93 -3.65
N ALA A 33 2.89 0.32 -4.04
CA ALA A 33 3.96 1.15 -3.51
C ALA A 33 3.36 2.12 -2.49
N VAL A 34 3.98 2.24 -1.32
CA VAL A 34 3.47 3.06 -0.22
C VAL A 34 4.41 4.22 0.03
N LEU A 35 3.87 5.44 0.02
CA LEU A 35 4.60 6.65 0.33
C LEU A 35 3.94 7.40 1.49
N ASP A 36 4.74 7.86 2.43
CA ASP A 36 4.27 8.66 3.56
C ASP A 36 5.43 9.53 4.08
N VAL A 37 5.08 10.65 4.69
CA VAL A 37 6.07 11.47 5.40
C VAL A 37 6.64 10.73 6.61
N ASN A 38 5.86 9.82 7.20
CA ASN A 38 6.37 8.91 8.22
C ASN A 38 6.94 7.67 7.54
N LEU A 39 8.23 7.72 7.22
CA LEU A 39 8.88 6.68 6.45
C LEU A 39 8.91 5.32 7.15
N GLU A 40 9.04 5.32 8.47
CA GLU A 40 9.05 4.06 9.22
C GLU A 40 7.70 3.34 9.12
N HIS A 41 6.61 4.11 9.24
CA HIS A 41 5.28 3.54 9.17
C HIS A 41 4.98 3.06 7.73
N ALA A 42 5.35 3.86 6.73
CA ALA A 42 5.18 3.47 5.33
C ALA A 42 5.94 2.19 5.03
N LYS A 43 7.17 2.08 5.53
CA LYS A 43 7.97 0.87 5.34
C LYS A 43 7.33 -0.34 5.99
N LYS A 44 6.78 -0.16 7.20
CA LYS A 44 6.12 -1.26 7.89
C LYS A 44 4.91 -1.76 7.10
N VAL A 45 4.08 -0.85 6.61
CA VAL A 45 2.91 -1.22 5.81
C VAL A 45 3.36 -1.93 4.52
N ALA A 46 4.35 -1.38 3.84
CA ALA A 46 4.86 -1.98 2.61
C ALA A 46 5.42 -3.38 2.86
N ASP A 47 6.16 -3.57 3.94
CA ASP A 47 6.71 -4.88 4.30
C ASP A 47 5.59 -5.88 4.61
N ASP A 48 4.57 -5.43 5.34
CA ASP A 48 3.45 -6.30 5.72
C ASP A 48 2.65 -6.78 4.50
N ILE A 49 2.52 -5.95 3.49
CA ILE A 49 1.71 -6.29 2.31
C ILE A 49 2.55 -6.78 1.13
N GLY A 50 3.86 -6.89 1.30
CA GLY A 50 4.76 -7.30 0.22
C GLY A 50 4.89 -6.25 -0.88
N GLY A 51 4.65 -4.99 -0.55
CA GLY A 51 4.75 -3.89 -1.50
C GLY A 51 6.16 -3.33 -1.63
N LEU A 52 6.24 -2.24 -2.36
CA LEU A 52 7.50 -1.55 -2.63
C LEU A 52 7.73 -0.39 -1.68
#